data_46cb2f6ba68df0f79b8b993f6b2d2f3c
#
_entry.id   46cb2f6ba68df0f79b8b993f6b2d2f3c
#
_cell.length_a   1.000
_cell.length_b   1.000
_cell.length_c   1.000
_cell.angle_alpha   90.00
_cell.angle_beta   90.00
_cell.angle_gamma   90.00
#
_symmetry.space_group_name_H-M   'P 1'
#
loop_
_entity.id
_entity.type
_entity.pdbx_description
1 polymer ?
#
loop_
_entity_poly.entity_id
_entity_poly.type
_entity_poly.pdbx_seq_one_letter_code
_entity_poly.pdbx_strand_id
1 'polypeptide(L)'
;MRNVIQTVIGTRLEAPKIEAYSVPIQQFARVAYYHGEELEAQDPELAALLEKYVPRDHWDAYYAPLADTIKGAVNASAYTENSRQFLRDWLRVGKRYPNEFLDAFLELTRGYWFWDDFSWAENLGYGTDTRYGVLFTYTSSEIEGYGSIEHRSKFPALEKVLEKIVSGNCFNEWPVLSVIFHGSLYSWSLFFLMVLCLYRRKYWCFQMSLLPFLYFGTMLLGPVVQVRYLFPIMVMLP
;
A
#
# COMPACT_ATOMS: atom_id res chain seq x y z
N MET A 1 -24.81 -3.25 5.31
CA MET A 1 -24.03 -2.16 5.91
C MET A 1 -23.69 -1.06 4.88
N ARG A 2 -23.09 -1.39 3.73
CA ARG A 2 -22.74 -0.42 2.66
C ARG A 2 -23.93 0.48 2.25
N ASN A 3 -25.10 -0.10 1.96
CA ASN A 3 -26.28 0.65 1.53
C ASN A 3 -26.84 1.60 2.60
N VAL A 4 -26.68 1.24 3.87
CA VAL A 4 -27.14 2.10 4.98
C VAL A 4 -26.24 3.34 5.11
N ILE A 5 -24.92 3.16 5.01
CA ILE A 5 -23.97 4.27 5.04
C ILE A 5 -24.18 5.20 3.84
N GLN A 6 -24.38 4.66 2.65
CA GLN A 6 -24.65 5.45 1.44
C GLN A 6 -25.97 6.26 1.56
N THR A 7 -27.00 5.69 2.19
CA THR A 7 -28.27 6.38 2.42
C THR A 7 -28.13 7.49 3.44
N VAL A 8 -27.32 7.30 4.48
CA VAL A 8 -27.11 8.28 5.55
C VAL A 8 -26.22 9.45 5.10
N ILE A 9 -25.21 9.19 4.30
CA ILE A 9 -24.26 10.24 3.84
C ILE A 9 -24.72 10.90 2.53
N GLY A 10 -25.70 10.30 1.82
CA GLY A 10 -26.22 10.85 0.56
C GLY A 10 -25.25 10.79 -0.62
N THR A 11 -24.10 10.14 -0.45
CA THR A 11 -23.05 10.01 -1.46
C THR A 11 -22.80 8.55 -1.83
N ARG A 12 -22.71 8.25 -3.12
CA ARG A 12 -22.18 6.95 -3.59
C ARG A 12 -20.67 6.99 -3.46
N LEU A 13 -20.15 6.48 -2.35
CA LEU A 13 -18.72 6.20 -2.20
C LEU A 13 -18.39 4.93 -3.02
N GLU A 14 -18.20 5.08 -4.30
CA GLU A 14 -17.65 4.04 -5.15
C GLU A 14 -16.13 4.22 -5.20
N ALA A 15 -15.41 3.50 -4.34
CA ALA A 15 -13.97 3.38 -4.51
C ALA A 15 -13.69 2.73 -5.89
N PRO A 16 -12.75 3.26 -6.68
CA PRO A 16 -12.37 2.66 -7.94
C PRO A 16 -12.04 1.19 -7.73
N LYS A 17 -12.60 0.29 -8.55
CA LYS A 17 -12.36 -1.16 -8.43
C LYS A 17 -10.87 -1.50 -8.57
N ILE A 18 -10.12 -0.67 -9.29
CA ILE A 18 -8.69 -0.83 -9.54
C ILE A 18 -7.84 -0.81 -8.25
N GLU A 19 -8.34 -0.20 -7.17
CA GLU A 19 -7.65 -0.16 -5.88
C GLU A 19 -7.37 -1.56 -5.29
N ALA A 20 -8.23 -2.53 -5.57
CA ALA A 20 -8.06 -3.91 -5.14
C ALA A 20 -6.97 -4.68 -5.89
N TYR A 21 -6.41 -4.10 -6.96
CA TYR A 21 -5.44 -4.76 -7.83
C TYR A 21 -4.01 -4.23 -7.67
N SER A 22 -3.71 -3.49 -6.60
CA SER A 22 -2.39 -2.88 -6.38
C SER A 22 -1.24 -3.90 -6.46
N VAL A 23 -1.36 -5.05 -5.81
CA VAL A 23 -0.34 -6.12 -5.87
C VAL A 23 -0.21 -6.71 -7.29
N PRO A 24 -1.29 -7.17 -7.95
CA PRO A 24 -1.21 -7.64 -9.34
C PRO A 24 -0.64 -6.61 -10.32
N ILE A 25 -0.96 -5.33 -10.15
CA ILE A 25 -0.42 -4.25 -10.98
C ILE A 25 1.10 -4.20 -10.83
N GLN A 26 1.60 -4.19 -9.61
CA GLN A 26 3.04 -4.21 -9.33
C GLN A 26 3.73 -5.44 -9.89
N GLN A 27 3.09 -6.60 -9.82
CA GLN A 27 3.65 -7.84 -10.35
C GLN A 27 3.77 -7.82 -11.87
N PHE A 28 2.73 -7.37 -12.58
CA PHE A 28 2.81 -7.22 -14.04
C PHE A 28 3.82 -6.13 -14.45
N ALA A 29 3.81 -5.00 -13.74
CA ALA A 29 4.72 -3.90 -14.02
C ALA A 29 6.20 -4.29 -13.83
N ARG A 30 6.50 -5.07 -12.78
CA ARG A 30 7.85 -5.57 -12.54
C ARG A 30 8.31 -6.51 -13.64
N VAL A 31 7.48 -7.45 -14.07
CA VAL A 31 7.81 -8.34 -15.19
C VAL A 31 8.02 -7.54 -16.46
N ALA A 32 7.16 -6.56 -16.76
CA ALA A 32 7.28 -5.69 -17.92
C ALA A 32 8.60 -4.87 -17.88
N TYR A 33 8.94 -4.32 -16.73
CA TYR A 33 10.15 -3.52 -16.52
C TYR A 33 11.44 -4.33 -16.76
N TYR A 34 11.53 -5.53 -16.15
CA TYR A 34 12.78 -6.31 -16.21
C TYR A 34 12.90 -7.22 -17.44
N HIS A 35 11.78 -7.65 -18.01
CA HIS A 35 11.76 -8.67 -19.06
C HIS A 35 11.01 -8.25 -20.33
N GLY A 36 10.44 -7.04 -20.36
CA GLY A 36 9.58 -6.61 -21.48
C GLY A 36 10.25 -6.67 -22.83
N GLU A 37 11.45 -6.10 -22.98
CA GLU A 37 12.20 -6.11 -24.23
C GLU A 37 12.61 -7.53 -24.68
N GLU A 38 13.01 -8.37 -23.72
CA GLU A 38 13.36 -9.76 -24.01
C GLU A 38 12.12 -10.55 -24.46
N LEU A 39 10.98 -10.32 -23.84
CA LEU A 39 9.72 -10.96 -24.18
C LEU A 39 9.23 -10.59 -25.56
N GLU A 40 9.41 -9.35 -26.00
CA GLU A 40 9.06 -8.95 -27.36
C GLU A 40 9.81 -9.74 -28.42
N ALA A 41 11.07 -10.10 -28.15
CA ALA A 41 11.88 -10.88 -29.05
C ALA A 41 11.64 -12.40 -28.97
N GLN A 42 11.37 -12.93 -27.76
CA GLN A 42 11.34 -14.37 -27.51
C GLN A 42 9.92 -14.94 -27.37
N ASP A 43 8.96 -14.19 -26.83
CA ASP A 43 7.57 -14.59 -26.58
C ASP A 43 6.60 -13.41 -26.83
N PRO A 44 6.39 -13.02 -28.09
CA PRO A 44 5.52 -11.88 -28.44
C PRO A 44 4.10 -12.01 -27.92
N GLU A 45 3.61 -13.24 -27.73
CA GLU A 45 2.28 -13.49 -27.17
C GLU A 45 2.18 -13.06 -25.71
N LEU A 46 3.23 -13.36 -24.93
CA LEU A 46 3.30 -12.95 -23.52
C LEU A 46 3.57 -11.45 -23.39
N ALA A 47 4.37 -10.87 -24.28
CA ALA A 47 4.56 -9.42 -24.34
C ALA A 47 3.26 -8.69 -24.62
N ALA A 48 2.47 -9.12 -25.60
CA ALA A 48 1.15 -8.56 -25.90
C ALA A 48 0.16 -8.74 -24.74
N LEU A 49 0.29 -9.84 -24.00
CA LEU A 49 -0.52 -10.05 -22.79
C LEU A 49 -0.16 -9.04 -21.71
N LEU A 50 1.13 -8.77 -21.46
CA LEU A 50 1.54 -7.74 -20.50
C LEU A 50 1.08 -6.35 -20.93
N GLU A 51 1.25 -5.99 -22.20
CA GLU A 51 0.83 -4.71 -22.78
C GLU A 51 -0.69 -4.47 -22.63
N LYS A 52 -1.50 -5.51 -22.68
CA LYS A 52 -2.95 -5.44 -22.40
C LYS A 52 -3.23 -4.85 -21.01
N TYR A 53 -2.40 -5.14 -20.00
CA TYR A 53 -2.57 -4.72 -18.61
C TYR A 53 -1.76 -3.45 -18.28
N VAL A 54 -0.52 -3.40 -18.71
CA VAL A 54 0.42 -2.29 -18.52
C VAL A 54 0.87 -1.81 -19.89
N PRO A 55 0.39 -0.65 -20.38
CA PRO A 55 0.80 -0.11 -21.67
C PRO A 55 2.32 0.03 -21.78
N ARG A 56 2.86 -0.23 -22.97
CA ARG A 56 4.30 -0.30 -23.22
C ARG A 56 5.04 0.98 -22.86
N ASP A 57 4.47 2.12 -23.14
CA ASP A 57 5.01 3.46 -22.83
C ASP A 57 5.15 3.75 -21.34
N HIS A 58 4.64 2.86 -20.49
CA HIS A 58 4.70 2.94 -19.03
C HIS A 58 5.49 1.80 -18.37
N TRP A 59 6.18 0.95 -19.14
CA TRP A 59 6.97 -0.13 -18.55
C TRP A 59 8.10 0.40 -17.66
N ASP A 60 8.67 1.55 -17.99
CA ASP A 60 9.70 2.23 -17.18
C ASP A 60 9.17 2.92 -15.93
N ALA A 61 7.84 3.03 -15.78
CA ALA A 61 7.21 3.69 -14.65
C ALA A 61 7.11 2.80 -13.40
N TYR A 62 7.60 1.54 -13.46
CA TYR A 62 7.62 0.64 -12.31
C TYR A 62 8.46 1.23 -11.18
N TYR A 63 7.86 1.29 -9.99
CA TYR A 63 8.55 1.68 -8.77
C TYR A 63 8.15 0.74 -7.62
N ALA A 64 9.11 -0.05 -7.14
CA ALA A 64 8.87 -1.18 -6.26
C ALA A 64 8.03 -0.88 -5.00
N PRO A 65 8.29 0.20 -4.23
CA PRO A 65 7.58 0.45 -2.97
C PRO A 65 6.19 1.08 -3.10
N LEU A 66 5.78 1.49 -4.31
CA LEU A 66 4.57 2.30 -4.51
C LEU A 66 3.83 1.92 -5.78
N ALA A 67 2.64 1.33 -5.63
CA ALA A 67 1.81 0.96 -6.77
C ALA A 67 1.14 2.17 -7.46
N ASP A 68 0.99 3.28 -6.74
CA ASP A 68 0.27 4.45 -7.26
C ASP A 68 1.01 5.14 -8.43
N THR A 69 2.34 4.99 -8.53
CA THR A 69 3.12 5.52 -9.65
C THR A 69 2.66 4.97 -11.00
N ILE A 70 2.29 3.71 -11.06
CA ILE A 70 1.88 3.06 -12.30
C ILE A 70 0.37 2.84 -12.39
N LYS A 71 -0.35 2.85 -11.27
CA LYS A 71 -1.79 2.59 -11.23
C LYS A 71 -2.62 3.51 -12.12
N GLY A 72 -2.22 4.79 -12.23
CA GLY A 72 -2.86 5.77 -13.11
C GLY A 72 -2.67 5.52 -14.61
N ALA A 73 -1.65 4.72 -14.97
CA ALA A 73 -1.26 4.45 -16.34
C ALA A 73 -1.76 3.09 -16.87
N VAL A 74 -2.17 2.17 -15.98
CA VAL A 74 -2.62 0.84 -16.39
C VAL A 74 -4.02 0.83 -17.01
N ASN A 75 -4.30 -0.18 -17.83
CA ASN A 75 -5.62 -0.39 -18.39
C ASN A 75 -6.58 -0.98 -17.35
N ALA A 76 -7.24 -0.11 -16.59
CA ALA A 76 -8.13 -0.50 -15.50
C ALA A 76 -9.25 -1.47 -15.91
N SER A 77 -9.76 -1.34 -17.14
CA SER A 77 -10.81 -2.24 -17.67
C SER A 77 -10.31 -3.68 -17.80
N ALA A 78 -9.06 -3.88 -18.22
CA ALA A 78 -8.46 -5.22 -18.35
C ALA A 78 -8.45 -5.98 -17.01
N TYR A 79 -8.27 -5.27 -15.89
CA TYR A 79 -8.31 -5.87 -14.55
C TYR A 79 -9.75 -6.15 -14.05
N THR A 80 -10.70 -5.27 -14.38
CA THR A 80 -11.98 -5.22 -13.67
C THR A 80 -13.18 -5.81 -14.43
N GLU A 81 -13.14 -5.84 -15.77
CA GLU A 81 -14.29 -6.29 -16.57
C GLU A 81 -14.46 -7.80 -16.59
N ASN A 82 -13.35 -8.55 -16.66
CA ASN A 82 -13.38 -10.01 -16.69
C ASN A 82 -12.42 -10.64 -15.69
N SER A 83 -12.87 -10.77 -14.46
CA SER A 83 -12.03 -11.32 -13.36
C SER A 83 -11.52 -12.75 -13.61
N ARG A 84 -12.27 -13.57 -14.39
CA ARG A 84 -11.81 -14.94 -14.71
C ARG A 84 -10.68 -14.91 -15.73
N GLN A 85 -10.76 -14.03 -16.71
CA GLN A 85 -9.69 -13.87 -17.70
C GLN A 85 -8.46 -13.27 -17.03
N PHE A 86 -8.63 -12.20 -16.24
CA PHE A 86 -7.58 -11.61 -15.44
C PHE A 86 -6.85 -12.67 -14.60
N LEU A 87 -7.57 -13.49 -13.84
CA LEU A 87 -6.96 -14.51 -12.97
C LEU A 87 -6.14 -15.53 -13.79
N ARG A 88 -6.62 -15.95 -14.94
CA ARG A 88 -5.89 -16.87 -15.84
C ARG A 88 -4.60 -16.23 -16.37
N ASP A 89 -4.69 -14.99 -16.82
CA ASP A 89 -3.59 -14.22 -17.36
C ASP A 89 -2.53 -13.97 -16.26
N TRP A 90 -2.97 -13.57 -15.07
CA TRP A 90 -2.13 -13.36 -13.90
C TRP A 90 -1.39 -14.63 -13.48
N LEU A 91 -2.08 -15.76 -13.41
CA LEU A 91 -1.46 -17.06 -13.10
C LEU A 91 -0.49 -17.52 -14.20
N ARG A 92 -0.78 -17.22 -15.49
CA ARG A 92 0.13 -17.55 -16.61
C ARG A 92 1.45 -16.81 -16.47
N VAL A 93 1.42 -15.50 -16.25
CA VAL A 93 2.62 -14.68 -16.06
C VAL A 93 3.36 -15.07 -14.78
N GLY A 94 2.64 -15.24 -13.66
CA GLY A 94 3.22 -15.62 -12.39
C GLY A 94 3.91 -16.98 -12.38
N LYS A 95 3.39 -17.96 -13.12
CA LYS A 95 4.08 -19.26 -13.32
C LYS A 95 5.36 -19.13 -14.13
N ARG A 96 5.43 -18.20 -15.07
CA ARG A 96 6.62 -17.96 -15.90
C ARG A 96 7.67 -17.18 -15.14
N TYR A 97 7.25 -16.19 -14.30
CA TYR A 97 8.12 -15.29 -13.56
C TYR A 97 7.80 -15.28 -12.05
N PRO A 98 7.91 -16.43 -11.35
CA PRO A 98 7.52 -16.54 -9.96
C PRO A 98 8.37 -15.66 -9.04
N ASN A 99 9.64 -15.49 -9.33
CA ASN A 99 10.54 -14.65 -8.54
C ASN A 99 10.15 -13.18 -8.63
N GLU A 100 9.86 -12.68 -9.84
CA GLU A 100 9.42 -11.29 -10.01
C GLU A 100 8.09 -11.02 -9.30
N PHE A 101 7.18 -11.98 -9.31
CA PHE A 101 5.91 -11.88 -8.59
C PHE A 101 6.10 -11.83 -7.07
N LEU A 102 7.00 -12.66 -6.56
CA LEU A 102 7.32 -12.67 -5.12
C LEU A 102 8.04 -11.37 -4.73
N ASP A 103 9.04 -10.97 -5.48
CA ASP A 103 9.81 -9.76 -5.21
C ASP A 103 8.93 -8.50 -5.29
N ALA A 104 8.04 -8.40 -6.28
CA ALA A 104 7.10 -7.28 -6.37
C ALA A 104 6.23 -7.16 -5.12
N PHE A 105 5.75 -8.29 -4.60
CA PHE A 105 4.97 -8.33 -3.37
C PHE A 105 5.81 -7.98 -2.13
N LEU A 106 7.00 -8.56 -2.01
CA LEU A 106 7.89 -8.32 -0.88
C LEU A 106 8.35 -6.86 -0.83
N GLU A 107 8.74 -6.28 -1.96
CA GLU A 107 9.16 -4.88 -2.03
C GLU A 107 8.00 -3.92 -1.74
N LEU A 108 6.80 -4.18 -2.29
CA LEU A 108 5.63 -3.35 -2.02
C LEU A 108 5.24 -3.35 -0.53
N THR A 109 5.46 -4.46 0.16
CA THR A 109 5.08 -4.63 1.58
C THR A 109 6.24 -4.48 2.55
N ARG A 110 7.43 -4.17 2.06
CA ARG A 110 8.70 -4.20 2.79
C ARG A 110 8.66 -3.43 4.12
N GLY A 111 8.09 -2.25 4.16
CA GLY A 111 8.00 -1.43 5.37
C GLY A 111 7.14 -2.03 6.49
N TYR A 112 6.35 -3.09 6.22
CA TYR A 112 5.60 -3.80 7.25
C TYR A 112 6.39 -4.90 7.95
N TRP A 113 7.47 -5.39 7.36
CA TRP A 113 8.21 -6.55 7.91
C TRP A 113 9.72 -6.37 7.98
N PHE A 114 10.31 -5.46 7.18
CA PHE A 114 11.74 -5.19 7.20
C PHE A 114 12.06 -4.00 8.12
N TRP A 115 13.02 -4.21 9.03
CA TRP A 115 13.31 -3.22 10.06
C TRP A 115 14.04 -1.97 9.55
N ASP A 116 14.89 -2.11 8.56
CA ASP A 116 15.81 -1.04 8.11
C ASP A 116 15.34 -0.38 6.81
N ASP A 117 14.02 -0.17 6.66
CA ASP A 117 13.49 0.35 5.40
C ASP A 117 12.85 1.73 5.53
N PHE A 118 13.74 2.73 5.54
CA PHE A 118 13.30 4.13 5.45
C PHE A 118 13.88 4.90 4.26
N SER A 119 14.84 4.31 3.53
CA SER A 119 15.59 4.99 2.49
C SER A 119 14.78 5.33 1.24
N TRP A 120 13.76 4.52 0.91
CA TRP A 120 13.00 4.70 -0.32
C TRP A 120 12.10 5.93 -0.33
N ALA A 121 11.58 6.36 0.81
CA ALA A 121 10.71 7.53 0.90
C ALA A 121 11.45 8.84 0.58
N GLU A 122 12.75 8.89 0.83
CA GLU A 122 13.60 10.06 0.54
C GLU A 122 13.79 10.25 -0.97
N ASN A 123 13.83 9.17 -1.73
CA ASN A 123 14.07 9.20 -3.19
C ASN A 123 12.86 9.63 -4.01
N LEU A 124 11.65 9.61 -3.43
CA LEU A 124 10.43 9.98 -4.15
C LEU A 124 10.17 11.48 -4.23
N GLY A 125 10.92 12.33 -3.54
CA GLY A 125 10.63 13.76 -3.43
C GLY A 125 9.35 14.06 -2.63
N TYR A 126 8.70 13.03 -2.10
CA TYR A 126 7.51 13.19 -1.25
C TYR A 126 7.85 13.53 0.20
N GLY A 127 9.11 13.74 0.51
CA GLY A 127 9.57 14.00 1.87
C GLY A 127 9.20 12.90 2.87
N THR A 128 9.50 13.11 4.12
CA THR A 128 9.09 12.25 5.24
C THR A 128 7.58 12.09 5.39
N ASP A 129 6.87 12.86 4.71
CA ASP A 129 5.45 13.03 4.71
C ASP A 129 4.69 11.78 4.27
N THR A 130 5.08 11.09 3.22
CA THR A 130 4.41 9.89 2.73
C THR A 130 4.56 8.70 3.65
N ARG A 131 5.65 8.64 4.38
CA ARG A 131 5.96 7.54 5.29
C ARG A 131 4.98 7.46 6.46
N TYR A 132 4.62 8.59 6.99
CA TYR A 132 3.83 8.65 8.21
C TYR A 132 2.35 8.96 8.00
N GLY A 133 1.95 9.49 6.86
CA GLY A 133 0.56 9.66 6.38
C GLY A 133 -0.50 10.17 7.38
N VAL A 134 -0.09 10.37 8.64
CA VAL A 134 -0.98 10.62 9.77
C VAL A 134 -1.27 12.10 9.95
N LEU A 135 -0.37 12.96 9.49
CA LEU A 135 -0.38 14.39 9.80
C LEU A 135 -0.68 15.28 8.57
N PHE A 136 -1.11 14.65 7.45
CA PHE A 136 -1.45 15.44 6.29
C PHE A 136 -2.71 16.24 6.49
N THR A 137 -2.49 17.45 6.60
CA THR A 137 -3.45 18.47 6.27
C THR A 137 -3.41 18.63 4.76
N TYR A 138 -4.50 18.34 4.09
CA TYR A 138 -4.69 18.81 2.73
C TYR A 138 -4.73 20.32 2.77
N THR A 139 -3.56 20.93 2.62
CA THR A 139 -3.48 22.35 2.34
C THR A 139 -3.96 22.54 0.91
N SER A 140 -5.14 23.13 0.72
CA SER A 140 -5.68 23.56 -0.57
C SER A 140 -5.68 22.49 -1.68
N SER A 141 -6.26 21.33 -1.45
CA SER A 141 -6.63 20.49 -2.58
C SER A 141 -7.93 21.00 -3.16
N GLU A 142 -7.92 21.37 -4.40
CA GLU A 142 -9.14 21.50 -5.19
C GLU A 142 -9.74 20.10 -5.31
N ILE A 143 -10.80 19.85 -4.58
CA ILE A 143 -11.61 18.64 -4.82
C ILE A 143 -12.53 19.00 -5.97
N GLU A 144 -12.35 18.36 -7.12
CA GLU A 144 -13.17 18.56 -8.31
C GLU A 144 -14.65 18.50 -7.91
N GLY A 145 -15.40 19.59 -8.13
CA GLY A 145 -16.82 19.71 -7.82
C GLY A 145 -17.18 20.26 -6.42
N TYR A 146 -16.23 20.51 -5.51
CA TYR A 146 -16.51 21.01 -4.15
C TYR A 146 -15.80 22.34 -3.82
N GLY A 147 -15.06 22.93 -4.78
CA GLY A 147 -14.29 24.15 -4.54
C GLY A 147 -13.04 23.94 -3.68
N SER A 148 -12.36 25.01 -3.32
CA SER A 148 -11.19 24.95 -2.45
C SER A 148 -11.60 24.68 -1.00
N ILE A 149 -11.03 23.65 -0.40
CA ILE A 149 -11.18 23.41 1.04
C ILE A 149 -10.11 24.24 1.75
N GLU A 150 -10.55 25.26 2.48
CA GLU A 150 -9.66 26.05 3.32
C GLU A 150 -9.38 25.28 4.62
N HIS A 151 -8.12 24.94 4.86
CA HIS A 151 -7.70 24.34 6.11
C HIS A 151 -7.69 25.41 7.23
N ARG A 152 -8.46 25.20 8.28
CA ARG A 152 -8.52 26.08 9.44
C ARG A 152 -8.33 25.29 10.73
N SER A 153 -7.10 25.28 11.22
CA SER A 153 -6.78 24.61 12.46
C SER A 153 -7.45 25.28 13.68
N LYS A 154 -8.05 24.47 14.55
CA LYS A 154 -8.55 24.93 15.86
C LYS A 154 -7.43 25.11 16.90
N PHE A 155 -6.26 24.51 16.65
CA PHE A 155 -5.09 24.55 17.53
C PHE A 155 -3.81 24.86 16.75
N PRO A 156 -3.63 26.12 16.26
CA PRO A 156 -2.51 26.48 15.39
C PRO A 156 -1.13 26.24 16.02
N ALA A 157 -1.02 26.38 17.34
CA ALA A 157 0.23 26.12 18.06
C ALA A 157 0.62 24.63 18.04
N LEU A 158 -0.36 23.74 18.23
CA LEU A 158 -0.15 22.30 18.14
C LEU A 158 0.20 21.88 16.71
N GLU A 159 -0.50 22.43 15.72
CA GLU A 159 -0.23 22.18 14.30
C GLU A 159 1.21 22.51 13.95
N LYS A 160 1.71 23.70 14.31
CA LYS A 160 3.12 24.08 14.07
C LYS A 160 4.12 23.13 14.72
N VAL A 161 3.81 22.61 15.92
CA VAL A 161 4.67 21.62 16.59
C VAL A 161 4.67 20.31 15.81
N LEU A 162 3.50 19.85 15.39
CA LEU A 162 3.37 18.62 14.60
C LEU A 162 4.04 18.75 13.23
N GLU A 163 3.84 19.86 12.54
CA GLU A 163 4.54 20.15 11.28
C GLU A 163 6.06 20.13 11.45
N LYS A 164 6.57 20.74 12.53
CA LYS A 164 8.01 20.72 12.81
C LYS A 164 8.53 19.30 13.10
N ILE A 165 7.75 18.47 13.80
CA ILE A 165 8.10 17.07 14.07
C ILE A 165 8.16 16.28 12.75
N VAL A 166 7.19 16.47 11.87
CA VAL A 166 7.11 15.77 10.59
C VAL A 166 8.17 16.25 9.61
N SER A 167 8.24 17.56 9.37
CA SER A 167 9.18 18.17 8.42
C SER A 167 10.65 18.08 8.87
N GLY A 168 10.87 18.02 10.17
CA GLY A 168 12.22 17.91 10.77
C GLY A 168 12.78 16.49 10.80
N ASN A 169 12.16 15.52 10.15
CA ASN A 169 12.57 14.10 10.15
C ASN A 169 12.70 13.48 11.57
N CYS A 170 12.03 14.07 12.56
CA CYS A 170 12.15 13.66 13.96
C CYS A 170 11.74 12.19 14.19
N PHE A 171 10.88 11.65 13.34
CA PHE A 171 10.47 10.24 13.41
C PHE A 171 11.60 9.26 13.08
N ASN A 172 12.63 9.70 12.34
CA ASN A 172 13.80 8.88 12.04
C ASN A 172 14.96 9.15 13.04
N GLU A 173 15.14 10.41 13.42
CA GLU A 173 16.30 10.84 14.21
C GLU A 173 16.11 10.61 15.70
N TRP A 174 14.89 10.71 16.20
CA TRP A 174 14.60 10.51 17.62
C TRP A 174 14.41 9.02 17.92
N PRO A 175 15.30 8.39 18.71
CA PRO A 175 15.29 6.93 18.91
C PRO A 175 13.94 6.38 19.37
N VAL A 176 13.23 7.09 20.25
CA VAL A 176 11.92 6.65 20.77
C VAL A 176 10.85 6.73 19.68
N LEU A 177 10.81 7.84 18.93
CA LEU A 177 9.82 8.03 17.87
C LEU A 177 10.06 7.07 16.70
N SER A 178 11.32 6.87 16.32
CA SER A 178 11.66 5.93 15.24
C SER A 178 11.22 4.51 15.55
N VAL A 179 11.33 4.06 16.79
CA VAL A 179 10.85 2.73 17.21
C VAL A 179 9.33 2.68 17.24
N ILE A 180 8.65 3.67 17.85
CA ILE A 180 7.19 3.67 18.00
C ILE A 180 6.48 3.74 16.64
N PHE A 181 7.02 4.49 15.68
CA PHE A 181 6.41 4.64 14.36
C PHE A 181 6.95 3.64 13.33
N HIS A 182 7.72 2.65 13.78
CA HIS A 182 8.23 1.62 12.88
C HIS A 182 7.19 0.53 12.58
N GLY A 183 6.83 0.40 11.31
CA GLY A 183 5.77 -0.53 10.89
C GLY A 183 6.04 -1.98 11.25
N SER A 184 7.28 -2.44 11.07
CA SER A 184 7.67 -3.83 11.35
C SER A 184 7.59 -4.20 12.82
N LEU A 185 7.74 -3.23 13.77
CA LEU A 185 7.58 -3.50 15.19
C LEU A 185 6.21 -4.10 15.49
N TYR A 186 5.15 -3.51 14.96
CA TYR A 186 3.78 -3.94 15.21
C TYR A 186 3.44 -5.24 14.51
N SER A 187 3.92 -5.43 13.29
CA SER A 187 3.75 -6.66 12.55
C SER A 187 4.42 -7.85 13.27
N TRP A 188 5.67 -7.70 13.65
CA TRP A 188 6.39 -8.74 14.39
C TRP A 188 5.83 -8.97 15.80
N SER A 189 5.40 -7.90 16.49
CA SER A 189 4.75 -8.03 17.81
C SER A 189 3.44 -8.80 17.70
N LEU A 190 2.64 -8.57 16.65
CA LEU A 190 1.40 -9.31 16.40
C LEU A 190 1.69 -10.79 16.16
N PHE A 191 2.64 -11.13 15.29
CA PHE A 191 3.04 -12.52 15.04
C PHE A 191 3.56 -13.19 16.31
N PHE A 192 4.44 -12.51 17.06
CA PHE A 192 4.97 -13.03 18.31
C PHE A 192 3.87 -13.31 19.34
N LEU A 193 2.92 -12.37 19.50
CA LEU A 193 1.77 -12.52 20.38
C LEU A 193 0.94 -13.76 20.00
N MET A 194 0.66 -13.95 18.71
CA MET A 194 -0.11 -15.10 18.22
C MET A 194 0.61 -16.43 18.52
N VAL A 195 1.91 -16.50 18.23
CA VAL A 195 2.73 -17.68 18.53
C VAL A 195 2.77 -17.95 20.03
N LEU A 196 2.95 -16.92 20.86
CA LEU A 196 2.95 -17.03 22.32
C LEU A 196 1.61 -17.53 22.87
N CYS A 197 0.48 -17.03 22.32
CA CYS A 197 -0.84 -17.49 22.70
C CYS A 197 -1.04 -18.98 22.40
N LEU A 198 -0.60 -19.46 21.23
CA LEU A 198 -0.63 -20.87 20.86
C LEU A 198 0.28 -21.71 21.77
N TYR A 199 1.51 -21.27 21.99
CA TYR A 199 2.46 -21.97 22.88
C TYR A 199 1.92 -22.11 24.31
N ARG A 200 1.33 -21.02 24.85
CA ARG A 200 0.72 -21.00 26.17
C ARG A 200 -0.68 -21.62 26.22
N ARG A 201 -1.18 -22.14 25.11
CA ARG A 201 -2.53 -22.72 24.96
C ARG A 201 -3.64 -21.75 25.38
N LYS A 202 -3.42 -20.43 25.22
CA LYS A 202 -4.40 -19.38 25.50
C LYS A 202 -5.24 -19.11 24.24
N TYR A 203 -6.06 -20.09 23.87
CA TYR A 203 -6.84 -20.05 22.62
C TYR A 203 -7.78 -18.85 22.53
N TRP A 204 -8.30 -18.39 23.64
CA TRP A 204 -9.12 -17.19 23.66
C TRP A 204 -8.34 -15.94 23.21
N CYS A 205 -7.14 -15.74 23.77
CA CYS A 205 -6.28 -14.61 23.37
C CYS A 205 -5.85 -14.75 21.89
N PHE A 206 -5.59 -15.98 21.43
CA PHE A 206 -5.31 -16.24 20.02
C PHE A 206 -6.49 -15.85 19.12
N GLN A 207 -7.72 -16.21 19.49
CA GLN A 207 -8.92 -15.82 18.74
C GLN A 207 -9.09 -14.29 18.67
N MET A 208 -8.81 -13.59 19.78
CA MET A 208 -8.84 -12.12 19.78
C MET A 208 -7.79 -11.50 18.87
N SER A 209 -6.61 -12.10 18.75
CA SER A 209 -5.54 -11.61 17.84
C SER A 209 -5.81 -11.91 16.36
N LEU A 210 -6.80 -12.74 16.03
CA LEU A 210 -7.17 -12.99 14.62
C LEU A 210 -7.73 -11.74 13.94
N LEU A 211 -8.44 -10.88 14.65
CA LEU A 211 -9.00 -9.67 14.05
C LEU A 211 -7.90 -8.70 13.56
N PRO A 212 -6.94 -8.27 14.40
CA PRO A 212 -5.83 -7.45 13.92
C PRO A 212 -4.96 -8.17 12.89
N PHE A 213 -4.84 -9.51 12.96
CA PHE A 213 -4.12 -10.29 11.95
C PHE A 213 -4.81 -10.28 10.58
N LEU A 214 -6.14 -10.46 10.53
CA LEU A 214 -6.90 -10.35 9.28
C LEU A 214 -6.85 -8.93 8.72
N TYR A 215 -6.92 -7.93 9.59
CA TYR A 215 -6.73 -6.54 9.19
C TYR A 215 -5.33 -6.32 8.59
N PHE A 216 -4.28 -6.84 9.23
CA PHE A 216 -2.92 -6.82 8.69
C PHE A 216 -2.86 -7.46 7.29
N GLY A 217 -3.51 -8.60 7.10
CA GLY A 217 -3.63 -9.24 5.79
C GLY A 217 -4.23 -8.34 4.71
N THR A 218 -5.21 -7.50 5.06
CA THR A 218 -5.77 -6.53 4.11
C THR A 218 -4.80 -5.41 3.76
N MET A 219 -3.95 -5.00 4.70
CA MET A 219 -2.93 -3.97 4.47
C MET A 219 -1.86 -4.42 3.48
N LEU A 220 -1.50 -5.71 3.50
CA LEU A 220 -0.54 -6.30 2.55
C LEU A 220 -1.03 -6.25 1.10
N LEU A 221 -2.31 -6.03 0.87
CA LEU A 221 -2.91 -5.86 -0.45
C LEU A 221 -3.01 -4.38 -0.87
N GLY A 222 -2.57 -3.47 0.00
CA GLY A 222 -2.61 -2.03 -0.25
C GLY A 222 -1.58 -1.55 -1.27
N PRO A 223 -1.73 -0.31 -1.76
CA PRO A 223 -0.86 0.27 -2.78
C PRO A 223 0.50 0.73 -2.25
N VAL A 224 0.63 0.90 -0.94
CA VAL A 224 1.79 1.50 -0.29
C VAL A 224 1.79 1.22 1.20
N VAL A 225 2.97 1.17 1.81
CA VAL A 225 3.12 1.10 3.27
C VAL A 225 2.98 2.50 3.87
N GLN A 226 2.01 2.67 4.78
CA GLN A 226 1.81 3.92 5.52
C GLN A 226 1.42 3.65 6.97
N VAL A 227 1.92 4.49 7.88
CA VAL A 227 1.63 4.38 9.33
C VAL A 227 0.13 4.52 9.62
N ARG A 228 -0.59 5.35 8.87
CA ARG A 228 -2.05 5.49 9.04
C ARG A 228 -2.82 4.17 8.89
N TYR A 229 -2.32 3.26 8.07
CA TYR A 229 -2.92 1.93 7.93
C TYR A 229 -2.58 1.02 9.11
N LEU A 230 -1.41 1.21 9.73
CA LEU A 230 -0.99 0.47 10.92
C LEU A 230 -1.67 0.95 12.20
N PHE A 231 -2.17 2.18 12.22
CA PHE A 231 -2.72 2.79 13.42
C PHE A 231 -3.75 1.91 14.18
N PRO A 232 -4.70 1.21 13.53
CA PRO A 232 -5.58 0.29 14.23
C PRO A 232 -4.82 -0.83 14.96
N ILE A 233 -3.75 -1.37 14.37
CA ILE A 233 -2.92 -2.42 15.02
C ILE A 233 -2.15 -1.81 16.18
N MET A 234 -1.57 -0.62 16.02
CA MET A 234 -0.86 0.10 17.09
C MET A 234 -1.72 0.30 18.33
N VAL A 235 -3.03 0.57 18.14
CA VAL A 235 -3.98 0.78 19.24
C VAL A 235 -4.48 -0.54 19.83
N MET A 236 -4.53 -1.61 19.04
CA MET A 236 -5.03 -2.93 19.47
C MET A 236 -3.96 -3.77 20.19
N LEU A 237 -2.69 -3.51 19.96
CA LEU A 237 -1.59 -4.21 20.65
C LEU A 237 -1.38 -3.57 22.03
N PRO A 238 -1.27 -4.39 23.10
CA PRO A 238 -1.05 -3.92 24.47
C PRO A 238 0.32 -3.28 24.69
#